data_34253d10a917bcd77e811bf80baa807e
#
_entry.id   34253d10a917bcd77e811bf80baa807e
#
_cell.length_a   1.000
_cell.length_b   1.000
_cell.length_c   1.000
_cell.angle_alpha   90.00
_cell.angle_beta   90.00
_cell.angle_gamma   90.00
#
_symmetry.space_group_name_H-M   'P 1'
#
loop_
_entity.id
_entity.type
_entity.pdbx_description
1 polymer ?
#
loop_
_entity_poly.entity_id
_entity_poly.type
_entity_poly.pdbx_seq_one_letter_code
_entity_poly.pdbx_strand_id
1 'polypeptide(L)'
;MQIGGIKMQSRKMDRVKEDIKRELTSILREMKDPRVHNSIISVVRVEVSNDLSICKVYVSSIDGIEKAKEAVEGLKSASGYIKREIGNRLSLRHIPSMIFKATDSIEYSANIAKILNKIDLKDDKK
;
A
#
# COMPACT_ATOMS: atom_id res chain seq x y z
N MET A 1 27.14 17.06 -1.23
CA MET A 1 26.51 17.91 -0.42
C MET A 1 25.07 17.93 -0.63
N GLN A 2 24.63 18.48 -1.69
CA GLN A 2 23.26 18.47 -1.96
C GLN A 2 22.72 17.11 -2.01
N ILE A 3 23.48 16.24 -2.58
CA ILE A 3 23.10 14.87 -2.72
C ILE A 3 22.84 14.25 -1.38
N GLY A 4 23.65 14.58 -0.40
CA GLY A 4 23.46 14.06 0.93
C GLY A 4 22.14 14.48 1.52
N GLY A 5 21.77 15.74 1.32
CA GLY A 5 20.52 16.23 1.84
C GLY A 5 19.34 15.57 1.18
N ILE A 6 19.43 15.38 -0.12
CA ILE A 6 18.37 14.75 -0.84
C ILE A 6 18.21 13.31 -0.38
N LYS A 7 19.31 12.61 -0.16
CA LYS A 7 19.24 11.27 0.32
C LYS A 7 18.55 11.16 1.66
N MET A 8 18.81 12.10 2.54
CA MET A 8 18.17 12.07 3.83
C MET A 8 16.69 12.24 3.71
N GLN A 9 16.24 13.11 2.83
CA GLN A 9 14.83 13.28 2.62
C GLN A 9 14.23 12.01 2.04
N SER A 10 14.91 11.38 1.10
CA SER A 10 14.43 10.14 0.52
C SER A 10 14.28 9.06 1.57
N ARG A 11 15.25 8.95 2.46
CA ARG A 11 15.18 7.95 3.50
C ARG A 11 14.03 8.21 4.44
N LYS A 12 13.79 9.48 4.72
CA LYS A 12 12.71 9.85 5.59
C LYS A 12 11.38 9.46 4.97
N MET A 13 11.23 9.73 3.67
CA MET A 13 10.01 9.37 2.99
C MET A 13 9.84 7.86 2.92
N ASP A 14 10.93 7.14 2.69
CA ASP A 14 10.87 5.69 2.65
C ASP A 14 10.44 5.13 3.99
N ARG A 15 10.92 5.73 5.07
CA ARG A 15 10.55 5.28 6.39
C ARG A 15 9.06 5.51 6.65
N VAL A 16 8.56 6.67 6.24
CA VAL A 16 7.14 6.96 6.41
C VAL A 16 6.31 5.95 5.65
N LYS A 17 6.70 5.63 4.41
CA LYS A 17 5.98 4.65 3.63
C LYS A 17 5.98 3.29 4.30
N GLU A 18 7.12 2.87 4.82
CA GLU A 18 7.21 1.57 5.47
C GLU A 18 6.38 1.54 6.74
N ASP A 19 6.42 2.62 7.51
CA ASP A 19 5.64 2.70 8.73
C ASP A 19 4.15 2.64 8.43
N ILE A 20 3.72 3.37 7.42
CA ILE A 20 2.31 3.35 7.03
C ILE A 20 1.91 1.96 6.58
N LYS A 21 2.74 1.33 5.76
CA LYS A 21 2.43 0.00 5.26
C LYS A 21 2.29 -1.00 6.41
N ARG A 22 3.20 -0.93 7.36
CA ARG A 22 3.18 -1.83 8.50
C ARG A 22 1.91 -1.65 9.33
N GLU A 23 1.57 -0.40 9.62
CA GLU A 23 0.39 -0.16 10.43
C GLU A 23 -0.89 -0.50 9.67
N LEU A 24 -0.92 -0.24 8.38
CA LEU A 24 -2.08 -0.61 7.58
C LEU A 24 -2.29 -2.11 7.58
N THR A 25 -1.21 -2.86 7.47
CA THR A 25 -1.30 -4.31 7.51
C THR A 25 -1.95 -4.77 8.82
N SER A 26 -1.54 -4.16 9.91
CA SER A 26 -2.09 -4.48 11.21
C SER A 26 -3.57 -4.10 11.29
N ILE A 27 -3.90 -2.91 10.81
CA ILE A 27 -5.29 -2.44 10.84
C ILE A 27 -6.19 -3.35 10.02
N LEU A 28 -5.72 -3.78 8.85
CA LEU A 28 -6.50 -4.67 8.01
C LEU A 28 -6.82 -5.97 8.71
N ARG A 29 -5.88 -6.49 9.48
CA ARG A 29 -6.12 -7.72 10.21
C ARG A 29 -7.15 -7.55 11.29
N GLU A 30 -7.25 -6.35 11.84
CA GLU A 30 -8.18 -6.08 12.91
C GLU A 30 -9.58 -5.74 12.43
N MET A 31 -9.73 -5.41 11.15
CA MET A 31 -11.02 -5.01 10.62
C MET A 31 -11.96 -6.19 10.53
N LYS A 32 -13.21 -5.94 10.85
CA LYS A 32 -14.23 -6.98 10.83
C LYS A 32 -15.18 -6.87 9.65
N ASP A 33 -14.96 -5.91 8.79
CA ASP A 33 -15.79 -5.76 7.60
C ASP A 33 -15.59 -6.99 6.71
N PRO A 34 -16.66 -7.71 6.38
CA PRO A 34 -16.52 -8.92 5.58
C PRO A 34 -15.83 -8.70 4.26
N ARG A 35 -15.98 -7.51 3.67
CA ARG A 35 -15.33 -7.21 2.40
C ARG A 35 -13.81 -7.26 2.52
N VAL A 36 -13.30 -7.01 3.72
CA VAL A 36 -11.86 -7.02 3.97
C VAL A 36 -11.45 -8.33 4.63
N HIS A 37 -12.29 -8.79 5.55
CA HIS A 37 -11.95 -9.92 6.41
C HIS A 37 -12.06 -11.28 5.73
N ASN A 38 -12.94 -11.42 4.74
CA ASN A 38 -13.23 -12.72 4.14
C ASN A 38 -12.21 -13.22 3.14
N SER A 39 -11.13 -12.49 2.96
CA SER A 39 -10.08 -12.93 2.07
C SER A 39 -8.76 -12.49 2.67
N ILE A 40 -7.68 -13.10 2.21
CA ILE A 40 -6.37 -12.67 2.67
C ILE A 40 -5.96 -11.49 1.82
N ILE A 41 -5.96 -10.33 2.43
CA ILE A 41 -5.66 -9.08 1.75
C ILE A 41 -4.28 -8.60 2.18
N SER A 42 -3.48 -8.22 1.21
CA SER A 42 -2.13 -7.73 1.48
C SER A 42 -1.97 -6.31 0.96
N VAL A 43 -1.23 -5.50 1.71
CA VAL A 43 -0.83 -4.19 1.23
C VAL A 43 0.46 -4.42 0.46
N VAL A 44 0.40 -4.28 -0.85
CA VAL A 44 1.57 -4.57 -1.67
C VAL A 44 2.45 -3.37 -1.91
N ARG A 45 1.86 -2.19 -1.83
CA ARG A 45 2.62 -1.00 -2.16
C ARG A 45 1.97 0.22 -1.56
N VAL A 46 2.79 1.15 -1.12
CA VAL A 46 2.32 2.43 -0.60
C VAL A 46 3.11 3.52 -1.29
N GLU A 47 2.43 4.51 -1.83
CA GLU A 47 3.06 5.66 -2.45
C GLU A 47 2.58 6.91 -1.75
N VAL A 48 3.50 7.74 -1.34
CA VAL A 48 3.17 8.97 -0.61
C VAL A 48 3.68 10.15 -1.40
N SER A 49 2.84 11.17 -1.55
CA SER A 49 3.27 12.37 -2.25
C SER A 49 4.32 13.10 -1.42
N ASN A 50 5.14 13.89 -2.11
CA ASN A 50 6.25 14.58 -1.44
C ASN A 50 5.80 15.47 -0.30
N ASP A 51 4.63 16.05 -0.41
CA ASP A 51 4.14 16.93 0.64
C ASP A 51 3.28 16.20 1.65
N LEU A 52 3.25 14.87 1.58
CA LEU A 52 2.49 14.03 2.49
C LEU A 52 0.99 14.28 2.48
N SER A 53 0.47 14.80 1.38
CA SER A 53 -0.96 15.08 1.31
C SER A 53 -1.77 13.89 0.82
N ILE A 54 -1.16 13.01 0.05
CA ILE A 54 -1.86 11.88 -0.53
C ILE A 54 -1.05 10.61 -0.35
N CYS A 55 -1.75 9.55 0.01
CA CYS A 55 -1.12 8.24 0.16
C CYS A 55 -1.93 7.24 -0.65
N LYS A 56 -1.33 6.66 -1.67
CA LYS A 56 -1.98 5.63 -2.46
C LYS A 56 -1.58 4.28 -1.91
N VAL A 57 -2.57 3.48 -1.60
CA VAL A 57 -2.36 2.16 -1.00
C VAL A 57 -2.87 1.11 -1.96
N TYR A 58 -1.98 0.24 -2.38
CA TYR A 58 -2.33 -0.83 -3.31
C TYR A 58 -2.50 -2.11 -2.54
N VAL A 59 -3.64 -2.75 -2.71
CA VAL A 59 -3.92 -3.99 -2.01
C VAL A 59 -4.24 -5.08 -3.02
N SER A 60 -3.92 -6.29 -2.65
CA SER A 60 -4.25 -7.44 -3.48
C SER A 60 -4.82 -8.52 -2.61
N SER A 61 -5.43 -9.51 -3.24
CA SER A 61 -6.01 -10.64 -2.54
C SER A 61 -5.45 -11.92 -3.14
N ILE A 62 -5.23 -12.90 -2.28
CA ILE A 62 -4.79 -14.19 -2.75
C ILE A 62 -5.91 -14.84 -3.58
N ASP A 63 -7.13 -14.37 -3.41
CA ASP A 63 -8.28 -14.89 -4.13
C ASP A 63 -8.62 -14.15 -5.40
N GLY A 64 -7.79 -13.25 -5.82
CA GLY A 64 -7.94 -12.59 -7.11
C GLY A 64 -8.38 -11.14 -7.03
N ILE A 65 -8.40 -10.51 -8.20
CA ILE A 65 -8.66 -9.08 -8.29
C ILE A 65 -10.06 -8.69 -7.81
N GLU A 66 -11.04 -9.56 -8.02
CA GLU A 66 -12.38 -9.20 -7.60
C GLU A 66 -12.49 -9.09 -6.09
N LYS A 67 -11.80 -9.98 -5.38
CA LYS A 67 -11.79 -9.89 -3.93
C LYS A 67 -11.01 -8.66 -3.47
N ALA A 68 -9.96 -8.31 -4.20
CA ALA A 68 -9.22 -7.10 -3.88
C ALA A 68 -10.10 -5.87 -4.06
N LYS A 69 -10.93 -5.86 -5.09
CA LYS A 69 -11.85 -4.74 -5.31
C LYS A 69 -12.88 -4.65 -4.21
N GLU A 70 -13.38 -5.78 -3.74
CA GLU A 70 -14.32 -5.77 -2.63
C GLU A 70 -13.66 -5.20 -1.39
N ALA A 71 -12.41 -5.60 -1.16
CA ALA A 71 -11.68 -5.09 -0.01
C ALA A 71 -11.51 -3.58 -0.11
N VAL A 72 -11.22 -3.08 -1.30
CA VAL A 72 -11.06 -1.64 -1.50
C VAL A 72 -12.34 -0.90 -1.12
N GLU A 73 -13.51 -1.47 -1.47
CA GLU A 73 -14.75 -0.82 -1.09
C GLU A 73 -14.89 -0.75 0.43
N GLY A 74 -14.52 -1.82 1.11
CA GLY A 74 -14.55 -1.82 2.57
C GLY A 74 -13.59 -0.80 3.15
N LEU A 75 -12.40 -0.71 2.56
CA LEU A 75 -11.40 0.24 3.04
C LEU A 75 -11.84 1.67 2.80
N LYS A 76 -12.47 1.93 1.67
CA LYS A 76 -12.98 3.28 1.40
C LYS A 76 -14.03 3.66 2.43
N SER A 77 -14.91 2.73 2.77
CA SER A 77 -15.93 3.00 3.77
C SER A 77 -15.34 3.30 5.12
N ALA A 78 -14.19 2.72 5.42
CA ALA A 78 -13.54 2.90 6.71
C ALA A 78 -12.40 3.91 6.66
N SER A 79 -12.32 4.70 5.58
CA SER A 79 -11.16 5.57 5.41
C SER A 79 -10.94 6.55 6.55
N GLY A 80 -12.02 7.08 7.13
CA GLY A 80 -11.88 7.99 8.26
C GLY A 80 -11.28 7.30 9.47
N TYR A 81 -11.76 6.10 9.73
CA TYR A 81 -11.24 5.30 10.84
C TYR A 81 -9.77 4.96 10.61
N ILE A 82 -9.44 4.54 9.39
CA ILE A 82 -8.07 4.16 9.06
C ILE A 82 -7.13 5.37 9.20
N LYS A 83 -7.58 6.50 8.69
CA LYS A 83 -6.77 7.71 8.77
C LYS A 83 -6.48 8.06 10.22
N ARG A 84 -7.50 7.99 11.07
CA ARG A 84 -7.33 8.30 12.47
C ARG A 84 -6.39 7.32 13.15
N GLU A 85 -6.52 6.03 12.84
CA GLU A 85 -5.65 5.03 13.44
C GLU A 85 -4.19 5.23 13.03
N ILE A 86 -3.98 5.53 11.76
CA ILE A 86 -2.62 5.78 11.28
C ILE A 86 -2.03 6.98 12.02
N GLY A 87 -2.81 8.05 12.13
CA GLY A 87 -2.35 9.24 12.81
C GLY A 87 -1.96 8.95 14.26
N ASN A 88 -2.80 8.18 14.95
CA ASN A 88 -2.51 7.86 16.34
C ASN A 88 -1.31 6.96 16.50
N ARG A 89 -1.21 5.96 15.64
CA ARG A 89 -0.13 4.99 15.77
C ARG A 89 1.23 5.54 15.38
N LEU A 90 1.25 6.46 14.42
CA LEU A 90 2.50 7.00 13.94
C LEU A 90 2.79 8.40 14.42
N SER A 91 1.87 9.00 15.16
CA SER A 91 2.05 10.35 15.67
C SER A 91 2.40 11.34 14.58
N LEU A 92 1.75 11.20 13.44
CA LEU A 92 2.01 12.08 12.32
C LEU A 92 1.33 13.43 12.53
N ARG A 93 2.03 14.47 12.17
CA ARG A 93 1.47 15.81 12.29
C ARG A 93 0.38 16.00 11.23
N HIS A 94 0.67 15.58 10.01
CA HIS A 94 -0.29 15.62 8.94
C HIS A 94 -0.52 14.20 8.47
N ILE A 95 -1.78 13.81 8.33
CA ILE A 95 -2.10 12.48 7.91
C ILE A 95 -2.56 12.54 6.47
N PRO A 96 -1.88 11.87 5.56
CA PRO A 96 -2.26 11.92 4.14
C PRO A 96 -3.66 11.37 3.91
N SER A 97 -4.32 11.87 2.88
CA SER A 97 -5.58 11.29 2.46
C SER A 97 -5.26 9.94 1.83
N MET A 98 -6.00 8.92 2.23
CA MET A 98 -5.74 7.57 1.75
C MET A 98 -6.56 7.28 0.52
N ILE A 99 -5.92 6.77 -0.52
CA ILE A 99 -6.59 6.34 -1.73
C ILE A 99 -6.25 4.86 -1.89
N PHE A 100 -7.29 4.02 -1.88
CA PHE A 100 -7.08 2.59 -1.94
C PHE A 100 -7.32 2.09 -3.35
N LYS A 101 -6.44 1.25 -3.83
CA LYS A 101 -6.54 0.69 -5.17
C LYS A 101 -6.33 -0.81 -5.14
N ALA A 102 -7.11 -1.52 -5.92
CA ALA A 102 -6.96 -2.95 -6.02
C ALA A 102 -5.96 -3.26 -7.12
N THR A 103 -5.19 -4.29 -6.88
CA THR A 103 -4.24 -4.75 -7.89
C THR A 103 -4.18 -6.27 -7.81
N ASP A 104 -3.85 -6.90 -8.93
CA ASP A 104 -3.69 -8.33 -8.95
C ASP A 104 -2.21 -8.70 -8.98
N SER A 105 -1.37 -7.81 -8.49
CA SER A 105 0.06 -7.97 -8.63
C SER A 105 0.76 -8.60 -7.45
N ILE A 106 0.17 -9.62 -6.89
CA ILE A 106 0.86 -10.37 -5.85
C ILE A 106 2.19 -10.85 -6.38
N GLU A 107 2.19 -11.29 -7.61
CA GLU A 107 3.40 -11.75 -8.23
C GLU A 107 4.43 -10.65 -8.34
N TYR A 108 3.99 -9.41 -8.44
CA TYR A 108 4.94 -8.32 -8.48
C TYR A 108 5.58 -8.11 -7.13
N SER A 109 4.79 -8.24 -6.08
CA SER A 109 5.33 -8.00 -4.76
C SER A 109 6.41 -9.01 -4.43
N ALA A 110 6.43 -10.13 -5.11
CA ALA A 110 7.45 -11.12 -4.88
C ALA A 110 8.65 -10.88 -5.76
N ASN A 111 8.79 -9.67 -6.24
CA ASN A 111 9.90 -9.31 -7.09
C ASN A 111 9.83 -10.01 -8.41
N ILE A 112 8.72 -10.54 -8.67
CA ILE A 112 8.51 -11.19 -9.93
C ILE A 112 8.68 -10.23 -11.04
N ALA A 113 8.27 -9.00 -10.81
CA ALA A 113 8.40 -7.99 -11.83
C ALA A 113 9.81 -7.92 -12.36
N LYS A 114 10.77 -8.00 -11.47
CA LYS A 114 12.14 -7.95 -11.91
C LYS A 114 12.49 -9.12 -12.75
N ILE A 115 12.05 -10.25 -12.35
CA ILE A 115 12.36 -11.45 -13.07
C ILE A 115 11.66 -11.48 -14.40
N LEU A 116 10.40 -11.15 -14.41
CA LEU A 116 9.64 -11.16 -15.63
C LEU A 116 10.18 -10.20 -16.65
N ASN A 117 10.57 -9.06 -16.21
CA ASN A 117 11.13 -8.10 -17.11
C ASN A 117 12.32 -8.59 -17.83
N LYS A 118 13.03 -9.45 -17.22
CA LYS A 118 14.16 -9.98 -17.87
C LYS A 118 13.79 -11.05 -18.77
N ILE A 119 12.80 -11.71 -18.45
CA ILE A 119 12.39 -12.78 -19.26
C ILE A 119 11.43 -12.43 -20.24
N ASP A 120 10.81 -12.11 -20.17
CA ASP A 120 9.83 -12.06 -20.88
C ASP A 120 9.52 -11.41 -21.50
N LEU A 121 9.74 -11.31 -21.09
CA LEU A 121 9.39 -10.85 -21.46
C LEU A 121 9.47 -10.94 -22.28
N LYS A 122 9.74 -11.07 -22.43
CA LYS A 122 9.70 -11.19 -23.16
C LYS A 122 9.10 -11.78 -23.75
N ASP A 123 8.86 -12.27 -23.73
CA ASP A 123 8.15 -12.85 -24.30
C ASP A 123 7.38 -12.77 -24.39
N ASP A 124 7.19 -12.58 -24.08
CA ASP A 124 6.31 -12.53 -24.30
C ASP A 124 5.97 -12.04 -24.58
N LYS A 125 6.07 -11.78 -24.44
CA LYS A 125 5.60 -11.39 -24.71
C LYS A 125 5.43 -11.20 -25.30
N LYS A 126 5.55 -11.42 -25.30
CA LYS A 126 5.22 -11.41 -25.91
C LYS A 126 4.87 -11.46 -26.33
#